data_804364fb2a459776d54ebb93935b12b8
#
_entry.id   804364fb2a459776d54ebb93935b12b8
#
_cell.length_a   1.000
_cell.length_b   1.000
_cell.length_c   1.000
_cell.angle_alpha   90.00
_cell.angle_beta   90.00
_cell.angle_gamma   90.00
#
_symmetry.space_group_name_H-M   'P 1'
#
loop_
_entity.id
_entity.type
_entity.pdbx_description
1 polymer ?
#
loop_
_entity_poly.entity_id
_entity_poly.type
_entity_poly.pdbx_seq_one_letter_code
_entity_poly.pdbx_strand_id
1 'polypeptide(L)'
;MRFLLTDEQREFAHMLDGMLGASGTPAVARAWAAGEHRPGRALWARIAEAGVFGLAVPERHGGTGLLPVELALSFTELGRHAVPGPLVETVAAAAFLEHLGADSMAGEWLPRIAAGGAVLSLCAGAGPYALDADAADAVLVVAGDTVCRTDAHGPVQACLDPARRPARPLGGTVVAEGPAVTAAAAHAVEIARLATAAQSLGLGRALLAATVSYVKQRTQFRVAIGSFQAVKHRLADTLIGLEFAQPLVHAAALAVAAGAPSAGREVAAAKVAAGEAGHTAARTALHLHGALGYTEELDLSLWIRKARPLRDAWGTPADCRARVLTG
;
A
#
# COMPACT_ATOMS: atom_id res chain seq x y z
N MET A 1 -24.92 5.15 -6.60
CA MET A 1 -23.67 4.45 -6.26
C MET A 1 -24.01 3.18 -5.50
N ARG A 2 -23.60 2.02 -5.96
CA ARG A 2 -23.71 0.78 -5.16
C ARG A 2 -22.41 0.59 -4.40
N PHE A 3 -22.44 0.74 -3.07
CA PHE A 3 -21.30 0.46 -2.18
C PHE A 3 -21.17 -1.03 -1.82
N LEU A 4 -22.01 -1.89 -2.40
CA LEU A 4 -21.97 -3.32 -2.17
C LEU A 4 -21.07 -3.98 -3.21
N LEU A 5 -20.13 -4.74 -2.74
CA LEU A 5 -19.28 -5.58 -3.58
C LEU A 5 -20.11 -6.65 -4.29
N THR A 6 -19.69 -7.04 -5.50
CA THR A 6 -20.22 -8.22 -6.18
C THR A 6 -19.77 -9.49 -5.47
N ASP A 7 -20.37 -10.63 -5.82
CA ASP A 7 -19.97 -11.92 -5.26
C ASP A 7 -18.51 -12.24 -5.66
N GLU A 8 -18.15 -12.01 -6.92
CA GLU A 8 -16.80 -12.21 -7.45
C GLU A 8 -15.75 -11.35 -6.71
N GLN A 9 -16.08 -10.09 -6.41
CA GLN A 9 -15.20 -9.20 -5.65
C GLN A 9 -14.99 -9.69 -4.22
N ARG A 10 -16.04 -10.22 -3.58
CA ARG A 10 -15.94 -10.82 -2.24
C ARG A 10 -15.11 -12.10 -2.25
N GLU A 11 -15.34 -12.98 -3.22
CA GLU A 11 -14.57 -14.22 -3.39
C GLU A 11 -13.09 -13.94 -3.66
N PHE A 12 -12.80 -12.95 -4.52
CA PHE A 12 -11.44 -12.53 -4.80
C PHE A 12 -10.72 -12.03 -3.55
N ALA A 13 -11.34 -11.15 -2.76
CA ALA A 13 -10.75 -10.67 -1.50
C ALA A 13 -10.55 -11.83 -0.50
N HIS A 14 -11.51 -12.74 -0.38
CA HIS A 14 -11.42 -13.90 0.50
C HIS A 14 -10.31 -14.88 0.07
N MET A 15 -10.16 -15.12 -1.23
CA MET A 15 -9.07 -15.93 -1.78
C MET A 15 -7.70 -15.33 -1.45
N LEU A 16 -7.55 -14.01 -1.59
CA LEU A 16 -6.31 -13.30 -1.24
C LEU A 16 -6.03 -13.38 0.26
N ASP A 17 -7.03 -13.15 1.12
CA ASP A 17 -6.88 -13.27 2.58
C ASP A 17 -6.39 -14.68 2.97
N GLY A 18 -7.01 -15.73 2.44
CA GLY A 18 -6.62 -17.11 2.68
C GLY A 18 -5.19 -17.42 2.21
N MET A 19 -4.82 -16.99 1.00
CA MET A 19 -3.50 -17.19 0.42
C MET A 19 -2.41 -16.47 1.24
N LEU A 20 -2.65 -15.22 1.62
CA LEU A 20 -1.71 -14.42 2.40
C LEU A 20 -1.60 -14.92 3.85
N GLY A 21 -2.72 -15.33 4.45
CA GLY A 21 -2.75 -15.93 5.79
C GLY A 21 -1.89 -17.19 5.90
N ALA A 22 -1.85 -18.00 4.84
CA ALA A 22 -1.02 -19.20 4.77
C ALA A 22 0.45 -18.93 4.39
N SER A 23 0.83 -17.67 4.12
CA SER A 23 2.16 -17.32 3.56
C SER A 23 3.22 -16.98 4.60
N GLY A 24 2.89 -16.97 5.91
CA GLY A 24 3.86 -16.64 6.96
C GLY A 24 4.47 -15.24 6.81
N THR A 25 3.64 -14.25 6.45
CA THR A 25 4.06 -12.89 6.12
C THR A 25 4.95 -12.20 7.17
N PRO A 26 4.83 -12.46 8.50
CA PRO A 26 5.77 -11.90 9.48
C PRO A 26 7.22 -12.33 9.25
N ALA A 27 7.45 -13.61 8.95
CA ALA A 27 8.80 -14.11 8.65
C ALA A 27 9.34 -13.53 7.35
N VAL A 28 8.49 -13.42 6.32
CA VAL A 28 8.84 -12.78 5.05
C VAL A 28 9.20 -11.31 5.24
N ALA A 29 8.45 -10.56 6.05
CA ALA A 29 8.73 -9.16 6.33
C ALA A 29 10.06 -8.97 7.08
N ARG A 30 10.39 -9.87 8.03
CA ARG A 30 11.69 -9.85 8.72
C ARG A 30 12.86 -10.16 7.79
N ALA A 31 12.72 -11.16 6.93
CA ALA A 31 13.74 -11.48 5.92
C ALA A 31 13.95 -10.29 4.96
N TRP A 32 12.87 -9.67 4.49
CA TRP A 32 12.93 -8.47 3.65
C TRP A 32 13.63 -7.31 4.35
N ALA A 33 13.31 -7.07 5.62
CA ALA A 33 13.97 -6.05 6.43
C ALA A 33 15.48 -6.29 6.59
N ALA A 34 15.90 -7.54 6.63
CA ALA A 34 17.32 -7.94 6.68
C ALA A 34 18.03 -7.88 5.31
N GLY A 35 17.31 -7.56 4.22
CA GLY A 35 17.85 -7.58 2.85
C GLY A 35 17.84 -8.96 2.20
N GLU A 36 17.18 -9.94 2.80
CA GLU A 36 16.98 -11.28 2.25
C GLU A 36 15.71 -11.30 1.39
N HIS A 37 15.83 -10.92 0.12
CA HIS A 37 14.66 -10.70 -0.73
C HIS A 37 14.02 -11.97 -1.28
N ARG A 38 14.70 -13.13 -1.23
CA ARG A 38 14.22 -14.39 -1.82
C ARG A 38 12.83 -14.82 -1.29
N PRO A 39 12.54 -14.84 0.03
CA PRO A 39 11.19 -15.17 0.52
C PRO A 39 10.13 -14.19 0.05
N GLY A 40 10.46 -12.90 0.00
CA GLY A 40 9.56 -11.84 -0.49
C GLY A 40 9.28 -11.98 -1.98
N ARG A 41 10.29 -12.31 -2.80
CA ARG A 41 10.11 -12.57 -4.24
C ARG A 41 9.25 -13.82 -4.50
N ALA A 42 9.35 -14.85 -3.66
CA ALA A 42 8.47 -16.03 -3.74
C ALA A 42 7.00 -15.66 -3.42
N LEU A 43 6.78 -14.83 -2.40
CA LEU A 43 5.43 -14.30 -2.11
C LEU A 43 4.93 -13.40 -3.24
N TRP A 44 5.79 -12.56 -3.82
CA TRP A 44 5.50 -11.71 -4.97
C TRP A 44 4.96 -12.50 -6.16
N ALA A 45 5.60 -13.61 -6.50
CA ALA A 45 5.14 -14.50 -7.58
C ALA A 45 3.72 -15.03 -7.31
N ARG A 46 3.42 -15.44 -6.08
CA ARG A 46 2.06 -15.88 -5.69
C ARG A 46 1.01 -14.77 -5.78
N ILE A 47 1.38 -13.54 -5.42
CA ILE A 47 0.51 -12.35 -5.55
C ILE A 47 0.24 -12.07 -7.04
N ALA A 48 1.24 -12.24 -7.90
CA ALA A 48 1.08 -12.11 -9.35
C ALA A 48 0.20 -13.23 -9.94
N GLU A 49 0.39 -14.47 -9.54
CA GLU A 49 -0.46 -15.61 -9.91
C GLU A 49 -1.92 -15.39 -9.52
N ALA A 50 -2.17 -14.71 -8.40
CA ALA A 50 -3.50 -14.26 -7.99
C ALA A 50 -4.04 -13.08 -8.82
N GLY A 51 -3.28 -12.55 -9.78
CA GLY A 51 -3.71 -11.51 -10.72
C GLY A 51 -3.56 -10.07 -10.22
N VAL A 52 -3.03 -9.85 -9.01
CA VAL A 52 -3.03 -8.52 -8.37
C VAL A 52 -2.29 -7.46 -9.20
N PHE A 53 -1.13 -7.77 -9.75
CA PHE A 53 -0.37 -6.81 -10.56
C PHE A 53 -0.99 -6.58 -11.94
N GLY A 54 -1.73 -7.57 -12.46
CA GLY A 54 -2.50 -7.47 -13.70
C GLY A 54 -3.62 -6.43 -13.63
N LEU A 55 -4.11 -6.09 -12.43
CA LEU A 55 -5.17 -5.09 -12.22
C LEU A 55 -4.75 -3.64 -12.56
N ALA A 56 -3.48 -3.39 -12.81
CA ALA A 56 -2.96 -2.10 -13.24
C ALA A 56 -2.31 -2.16 -14.64
N VAL A 57 -2.40 -3.31 -15.32
CA VAL A 57 -1.78 -3.57 -16.63
C VAL A 57 -2.87 -3.82 -17.67
N PRO A 58 -2.82 -3.20 -18.86
CA PRO A 58 -3.83 -3.41 -19.89
C PRO A 58 -3.77 -4.82 -20.50
N GLU A 59 -4.90 -5.29 -21.04
CA GLU A 59 -5.04 -6.62 -21.63
C GLU A 59 -4.01 -6.91 -22.73
N ARG A 60 -3.67 -5.91 -23.57
CA ARG A 60 -2.65 -6.07 -24.62
C ARG A 60 -1.25 -6.40 -24.09
N HIS A 61 -1.02 -6.21 -22.78
CA HIS A 61 0.22 -6.53 -22.07
C HIS A 61 0.05 -7.67 -21.05
N GLY A 62 -1.03 -8.46 -21.16
CA GLY A 62 -1.26 -9.63 -20.31
C GLY A 62 -1.90 -9.32 -18.95
N GLY A 63 -2.41 -8.11 -18.75
CA GLY A 63 -3.21 -7.74 -17.58
C GLY A 63 -4.72 -7.86 -17.82
N THR A 64 -5.49 -7.22 -16.96
CA THR A 64 -6.97 -7.17 -17.01
C THR A 64 -7.53 -5.77 -17.28
N GLY A 65 -6.64 -4.81 -17.52
CA GLY A 65 -6.97 -3.38 -17.50
C GLY A 65 -6.95 -2.81 -16.09
N LEU A 66 -7.07 -1.48 -15.99
CA LEU A 66 -7.15 -0.83 -14.69
C LEU A 66 -8.51 -1.11 -14.05
N LEU A 67 -8.51 -1.89 -12.97
CA LEU A 67 -9.67 -2.23 -12.17
C LEU A 67 -9.51 -1.66 -10.74
N PRO A 68 -9.87 -0.38 -10.51
CA PRO A 68 -9.55 0.33 -9.27
C PRO A 68 -10.24 -0.24 -8.02
N VAL A 69 -11.43 -0.85 -8.16
CA VAL A 69 -12.14 -1.46 -7.03
C VAL A 69 -11.42 -2.73 -6.59
N GLU A 70 -11.10 -3.62 -7.53
CA GLU A 70 -10.37 -4.87 -7.28
C GLU A 70 -8.95 -4.57 -6.78
N LEU A 71 -8.31 -3.51 -7.30
CA LEU A 71 -7.03 -3.03 -6.81
C LEU A 71 -7.13 -2.58 -5.34
N ALA A 72 -8.15 -1.80 -4.97
CA ALA A 72 -8.36 -1.38 -3.59
C ALA A 72 -8.64 -2.57 -2.65
N LEU A 73 -9.41 -3.58 -3.10
CA LEU A 73 -9.62 -4.81 -2.35
C LEU A 73 -8.32 -5.57 -2.14
N SER A 74 -7.53 -5.76 -3.19
CA SER A 74 -6.22 -6.42 -3.12
C SER A 74 -5.30 -5.72 -2.12
N PHE A 75 -5.17 -4.40 -2.21
CA PHE A 75 -4.32 -3.64 -1.31
C PHE A 75 -4.83 -3.59 0.13
N THR A 76 -6.14 -3.74 0.34
CA THR A 76 -6.70 -3.95 1.68
C THR A 76 -6.18 -5.26 2.28
N GLU A 77 -6.20 -6.36 1.53
CA GLU A 77 -5.69 -7.64 2.03
C GLU A 77 -4.15 -7.65 2.16
N LEU A 78 -3.42 -7.04 1.23
CA LEU A 78 -1.97 -6.85 1.35
C LEU A 78 -1.60 -6.05 2.62
N GLY A 79 -2.39 -5.04 2.96
CA GLY A 79 -2.25 -4.28 4.20
C GLY A 79 -2.60 -5.08 5.44
N ARG A 80 -3.68 -5.87 5.40
CA ARG A 80 -4.11 -6.77 6.47
C ARG A 80 -2.99 -7.72 6.89
N HIS A 81 -2.23 -8.22 5.92
CA HIS A 81 -1.13 -9.16 6.13
C HIS A 81 0.25 -8.51 6.22
N ALA A 82 0.34 -7.17 6.24
CA ALA A 82 1.60 -6.40 6.30
C ALA A 82 2.66 -6.84 5.28
N VAL A 83 2.22 -7.22 4.08
CA VAL A 83 3.10 -7.71 3.01
C VAL A 83 4.22 -6.68 2.74
N PRO A 84 5.51 -7.10 2.67
CA PRO A 84 6.63 -6.23 2.35
C PRO A 84 6.81 -6.02 0.85
N GLY A 85 7.66 -5.09 0.47
CA GLY A 85 8.05 -4.81 -0.91
C GLY A 85 7.38 -3.57 -1.49
N PRO A 86 7.84 -3.10 -2.66
CA PRO A 86 7.36 -1.89 -3.31
C PRO A 86 6.07 -2.15 -4.11
N LEU A 87 5.05 -2.71 -3.44
CA LEU A 87 3.78 -3.11 -4.04
C LEU A 87 3.05 -1.93 -4.67
N VAL A 88 2.94 -0.82 -3.93
CA VAL A 88 2.29 0.42 -4.39
C VAL A 88 3.09 1.04 -5.51
N GLU A 89 4.41 1.08 -5.36
CA GLU A 89 5.34 1.64 -6.33
C GLU A 89 5.26 0.90 -7.67
N THR A 90 5.12 -0.43 -7.65
CA THR A 90 5.03 -1.25 -8.86
C THR A 90 3.72 -1.04 -9.62
N VAL A 91 2.56 -1.02 -8.93
CA VAL A 91 1.28 -0.74 -9.61
C VAL A 91 1.21 0.71 -10.09
N ALA A 92 1.81 1.64 -9.36
CA ALA A 92 1.94 3.02 -9.80
C ALA A 92 2.87 3.16 -11.02
N ALA A 93 3.97 2.39 -11.06
CA ALA A 93 4.84 2.33 -12.23
C ALA A 93 4.13 1.74 -13.44
N ALA A 94 3.31 0.71 -13.27
CA ALA A 94 2.48 0.16 -14.35
C ALA A 94 1.49 1.21 -14.89
N ALA A 95 0.77 1.91 -14.02
CA ALA A 95 -0.15 2.98 -14.40
C ALA A 95 0.59 4.17 -15.08
N PHE A 96 1.80 4.50 -14.60
CA PHE A 96 2.66 5.50 -15.21
C PHE A 96 3.04 5.12 -16.64
N LEU A 97 3.57 3.91 -16.85
CA LEU A 97 4.02 3.43 -18.16
C LEU A 97 2.89 3.36 -19.18
N GLU A 98 1.72 2.90 -18.75
CA GLU A 98 0.53 2.86 -19.59
C GLU A 98 0.09 4.27 -20.01
N HIS A 99 0.00 5.19 -19.06
CA HIS A 99 -0.45 6.56 -19.33
C HIS A 99 0.57 7.38 -20.13
N LEU A 100 1.86 7.07 -19.99
CA LEU A 100 2.93 7.72 -20.76
C LEU A 100 2.83 7.42 -22.26
N GLY A 101 2.29 6.23 -22.63
CA GLY A 101 2.13 5.82 -24.02
C GLY A 101 3.44 5.56 -24.76
N ALA A 102 4.55 5.36 -24.04
CA ALA A 102 5.85 5.00 -24.62
C ALA A 102 5.89 3.50 -24.91
N ASP A 103 5.46 3.07 -26.09
CA ASP A 103 5.25 1.67 -26.49
C ASP A 103 6.44 0.75 -26.19
N SER A 104 7.68 1.21 -26.38
CA SER A 104 8.87 0.40 -26.12
C SER A 104 9.04 0.06 -24.64
N MET A 105 8.85 1.04 -23.74
CA MET A 105 8.94 0.82 -22.31
C MET A 105 7.74 0.03 -21.78
N ALA A 106 6.55 0.37 -22.23
CA ALA A 106 5.33 -0.34 -21.86
C ALA A 106 5.43 -1.82 -22.28
N GLY A 107 5.86 -2.08 -23.51
CA GLY A 107 6.06 -3.43 -24.05
C GLY A 107 7.15 -4.24 -23.33
N GLU A 108 8.18 -3.59 -22.80
CA GLU A 108 9.26 -4.23 -22.02
C GLU A 108 8.78 -4.62 -20.62
N TRP A 109 8.12 -3.69 -19.91
CA TRP A 109 7.90 -3.81 -18.47
C TRP A 109 6.52 -4.33 -18.08
N LEU A 110 5.44 -3.90 -18.76
CA LEU A 110 4.08 -4.24 -18.35
C LEU A 110 3.78 -5.75 -18.35
N PRO A 111 4.20 -6.53 -19.37
CA PRO A 111 4.00 -7.99 -19.32
C PRO A 111 4.75 -8.65 -18.17
N ARG A 112 5.96 -8.18 -17.87
CA ARG A 112 6.78 -8.70 -16.78
C ARG A 112 6.20 -8.35 -15.41
N ILE A 113 5.62 -7.13 -15.26
CA ILE A 113 4.90 -6.73 -14.03
C ILE A 113 3.69 -7.62 -13.84
N ALA A 114 2.83 -7.77 -14.85
CA ALA A 114 1.62 -8.59 -14.77
C ALA A 114 1.93 -10.03 -14.36
N ALA A 115 2.99 -10.62 -14.92
CA ALA A 115 3.45 -11.97 -14.62
C ALA A 115 4.25 -12.09 -13.31
N GLY A 116 4.50 -10.98 -12.58
CA GLY A 116 5.33 -10.99 -11.38
C GLY A 116 6.84 -11.18 -11.61
N GLY A 117 7.26 -11.15 -12.87
CA GLY A 117 8.65 -11.29 -13.27
C GLY A 117 9.48 -10.02 -13.15
N ALA A 118 8.86 -8.89 -12.82
CA ALA A 118 9.54 -7.62 -12.57
C ALA A 118 8.97 -6.90 -11.34
N VAL A 119 9.86 -6.34 -10.56
CA VAL A 119 9.56 -5.42 -9.44
C VAL A 119 10.10 -4.06 -9.81
N LEU A 120 9.20 -3.08 -9.99
CA LEU A 120 9.58 -1.70 -10.27
C LEU A 120 9.33 -0.83 -9.04
N SER A 121 10.25 0.09 -8.79
CA SER A 121 10.01 1.18 -7.86
C SER A 121 9.82 2.48 -8.64
N LEU A 122 8.77 3.25 -8.28
CA LEU A 122 8.51 4.57 -8.84
C LEU A 122 8.84 5.63 -7.80
N CYS A 123 9.73 6.55 -8.16
CA CYS A 123 10.03 7.76 -7.40
C CYS A 123 9.39 8.94 -8.13
N ALA A 124 8.15 9.27 -7.79
CA ALA A 124 7.38 10.39 -8.33
C ALA A 124 6.70 11.12 -7.17
N GLY A 125 7.40 12.03 -6.53
CA GLY A 125 6.84 12.74 -5.38
C GLY A 125 7.84 13.60 -4.61
N ALA A 126 7.47 14.04 -3.42
CA ALA A 126 8.17 15.05 -2.64
C ALA A 126 9.50 14.59 -2.00
N GLY A 127 10.03 13.44 -2.33
CA GLY A 127 11.26 12.93 -1.70
C GLY A 127 12.26 12.36 -2.70
N PRO A 128 13.56 12.35 -2.32
CA PRO A 128 14.62 11.87 -3.20
C PRO A 128 14.82 10.34 -3.11
N TYR A 129 13.93 9.60 -2.45
CA TYR A 129 14.11 8.20 -2.17
C TYR A 129 13.11 7.34 -2.92
N ALA A 130 13.61 6.25 -3.52
CA ALA A 130 12.79 5.15 -4.03
C ALA A 130 12.66 4.08 -2.93
N LEU A 131 11.50 3.48 -2.82
CA LEU A 131 11.27 2.38 -1.89
C LEU A 131 11.84 1.10 -2.46
N ASP A 132 12.57 0.35 -1.62
CA ASP A 132 13.11 -0.99 -1.94
C ASP A 132 13.92 -1.02 -3.25
N ALA A 133 14.69 0.06 -3.53
CA ALA A 133 15.50 0.15 -4.74
C ALA A 133 16.54 -0.99 -4.84
N ASP A 134 16.99 -1.51 -3.69
CA ASP A 134 17.90 -2.66 -3.60
C ASP A 134 17.24 -4.02 -3.92
N ALA A 135 15.92 -4.05 -4.00
CA ALA A 135 15.14 -5.22 -4.38
C ALA A 135 14.45 -5.06 -5.75
N ALA A 136 14.41 -3.84 -6.30
CA ALA A 136 13.77 -3.54 -7.57
C ALA A 136 14.65 -3.95 -8.76
N ASP A 137 14.01 -4.38 -9.86
CA ASP A 137 14.68 -4.66 -11.13
C ASP A 137 14.98 -3.37 -11.89
N ALA A 138 14.23 -2.29 -11.62
CA ALA A 138 14.49 -0.94 -12.06
C ALA A 138 13.75 0.08 -11.19
N VAL A 139 14.29 1.29 -11.14
CA VAL A 139 13.67 2.46 -10.52
C VAL A 139 13.37 3.48 -11.61
N LEU A 140 12.11 3.93 -11.67
CA LEU A 140 11.69 5.07 -12.48
C LEU A 140 11.71 6.33 -11.61
N VAL A 141 12.49 7.32 -12.00
CA VAL A 141 12.64 8.58 -11.26
C VAL A 141 12.04 9.71 -12.11
N VAL A 142 10.96 10.30 -11.62
CA VAL A 142 10.31 11.45 -12.26
C VAL A 142 10.77 12.73 -11.60
N ALA A 143 11.29 13.64 -12.40
CA ALA A 143 11.74 14.97 -11.98
C ALA A 143 11.20 16.04 -12.96
N GLY A 144 10.14 16.73 -12.54
CA GLY A 144 9.44 17.68 -13.42
C GLY A 144 8.75 16.95 -14.57
N ASP A 145 9.16 17.27 -15.80
CA ASP A 145 8.67 16.67 -17.03
C ASP A 145 9.62 15.61 -17.63
N THR A 146 10.60 15.16 -16.85
CA THR A 146 11.58 14.16 -17.29
C THR A 146 11.46 12.90 -16.44
N VAL A 147 11.53 11.72 -17.05
CA VAL A 147 11.66 10.44 -16.37
C VAL A 147 12.97 9.74 -16.76
N CYS A 148 13.71 9.33 -15.72
CA CYS A 148 14.93 8.53 -15.86
C CYS A 148 14.68 7.11 -15.35
N ARG A 149 15.34 6.11 -15.97
CA ARG A 149 15.44 4.74 -15.46
C ARG A 149 16.84 4.51 -14.91
N THR A 150 16.91 3.92 -13.73
CA THR A 150 18.17 3.49 -13.10
C THR A 150 17.98 2.17 -12.36
N ASP A 151 19.04 1.40 -12.21
CA ASP A 151 19.19 0.25 -11.32
C ASP A 151 20.20 0.52 -10.19
N ALA A 152 20.87 1.69 -10.24
CA ALA A 152 21.84 2.08 -9.23
C ALA A 152 21.19 2.89 -8.11
N HIS A 153 21.62 2.60 -6.88
CA HIS A 153 21.14 3.29 -5.69
C HIS A 153 22.25 3.51 -4.65
N GLY A 154 22.08 4.48 -3.80
CA GLY A 154 22.90 4.72 -2.62
C GLY A 154 22.57 3.75 -1.48
N PRO A 155 23.14 3.97 -0.31
CA PRO A 155 22.88 3.11 0.86
C PRO A 155 21.40 3.19 1.26
N VAL A 156 20.86 2.02 1.66
CA VAL A 156 19.51 1.91 2.24
C VAL A 156 19.45 2.70 3.54
N GLN A 157 18.43 3.51 3.69
CA GLN A 157 18.20 4.33 4.87
C GLN A 157 17.33 3.60 5.88
N ALA A 158 17.60 3.81 7.17
CA ALA A 158 16.75 3.28 8.23
C ALA A 158 15.34 3.93 8.18
N CYS A 159 14.32 3.10 8.32
CA CYS A 159 12.93 3.51 8.38
C CYS A 159 12.27 2.95 9.65
N LEU A 160 11.21 3.61 10.13
CA LEU A 160 10.44 3.12 11.27
C LEU A 160 9.86 1.72 11.02
N ASP A 161 9.37 1.46 9.81
CA ASP A 161 9.10 0.13 9.32
C ASP A 161 10.38 -0.43 8.67
N PRO A 162 11.05 -1.40 9.28
CA PRO A 162 12.32 -1.91 8.77
C PRO A 162 12.17 -2.67 7.44
N ALA A 163 10.94 -3.11 7.11
CA ALA A 163 10.62 -3.72 5.83
C ALA A 163 10.36 -2.68 4.71
N ARG A 164 10.42 -1.39 5.00
CA ARG A 164 10.50 -0.31 4.02
C ARG A 164 11.95 0.15 3.92
N ARG A 165 12.58 -0.12 2.81
CA ARG A 165 14.02 0.07 2.57
C ARG A 165 14.26 1.21 1.56
N PRO A 166 14.07 2.49 1.98
CA PRO A 166 14.26 3.61 1.06
C PRO A 166 15.75 3.81 0.75
N ALA A 167 16.06 3.99 -0.53
CA ALA A 167 17.40 4.34 -0.98
C ALA A 167 17.33 5.45 -2.04
N ARG A 168 18.36 6.29 -2.12
CA ARG A 168 18.43 7.33 -3.11
C ARG A 168 18.85 6.73 -4.45
N PRO A 169 18.04 6.86 -5.52
CA PRO A 169 18.46 6.48 -6.88
C PRO A 169 19.69 7.28 -7.32
N LEU A 170 20.60 6.65 -8.04
CA LEU A 170 21.83 7.25 -8.52
C LEU A 170 21.91 7.15 -10.05
N GLY A 171 22.33 8.25 -10.69
CA GLY A 171 22.46 8.27 -12.14
C GLY A 171 21.13 8.05 -12.86
N GLY A 172 21.21 7.38 -13.99
CA GLY A 172 20.06 6.98 -14.79
C GLY A 172 20.11 7.49 -16.21
N THR A 173 19.37 6.82 -17.08
CA THR A 173 19.18 7.20 -18.48
C THR A 173 17.81 7.83 -18.62
N VAL A 174 17.73 9.00 -19.26
CA VAL A 174 16.46 9.62 -19.63
C VAL A 174 15.74 8.72 -20.62
N VAL A 175 14.50 8.41 -20.32
CA VAL A 175 13.69 7.48 -21.13
C VAL A 175 12.47 8.17 -21.76
N ALA A 176 12.03 9.30 -21.19
CA ALA A 176 11.04 10.19 -21.80
C ALA A 176 11.11 11.58 -21.18
N GLU A 177 10.65 12.57 -21.95
CA GLU A 177 10.56 13.98 -21.55
C GLU A 177 9.28 14.62 -22.10
N GLY A 178 8.83 15.69 -21.45
CA GLY A 178 7.74 16.53 -21.90
C GLY A 178 6.44 16.36 -21.12
N PRO A 179 5.37 17.05 -21.53
CA PRO A 179 4.10 17.13 -20.77
C PRO A 179 3.44 15.79 -20.52
N ALA A 180 3.66 14.78 -21.38
CA ALA A 180 3.14 13.42 -21.19
C ALA A 180 3.68 12.77 -19.91
N VAL A 181 4.96 13.03 -19.55
CA VAL A 181 5.57 12.55 -18.31
C VAL A 181 4.86 13.14 -17.09
N THR A 182 4.59 14.44 -17.11
CA THR A 182 3.89 15.13 -16.02
C THR A 182 2.47 14.58 -15.84
N ALA A 183 1.73 14.35 -16.93
CA ALA A 183 0.39 13.78 -16.91
C ALA A 183 0.40 12.33 -16.38
N ALA A 184 1.34 11.51 -16.87
CA ALA A 184 1.50 10.13 -16.41
C ALA A 184 1.87 10.05 -14.92
N ALA A 185 2.76 10.94 -14.45
CA ALA A 185 3.12 11.01 -13.04
C ALA A 185 1.94 11.41 -12.15
N ALA A 186 1.13 12.38 -12.57
CA ALA A 186 -0.05 12.78 -11.84
C ALA A 186 -1.05 11.61 -11.70
N HIS A 187 -1.32 10.88 -12.79
CA HIS A 187 -2.15 9.69 -12.78
C HIS A 187 -1.59 8.58 -11.88
N ALA A 188 -0.30 8.26 -12.01
CA ALA A 188 0.35 7.25 -11.17
C ALA A 188 0.29 7.57 -9.68
N VAL A 189 0.45 8.85 -9.30
CA VAL A 189 0.33 9.30 -7.91
C VAL A 189 -1.09 9.11 -7.38
N GLU A 190 -2.13 9.29 -8.20
CA GLU A 190 -3.53 9.00 -7.79
C GLU A 190 -3.74 7.52 -7.53
N ILE A 191 -3.24 6.64 -8.41
CA ILE A 191 -3.30 5.17 -8.20
C ILE A 191 -2.52 4.77 -6.94
N ALA A 192 -1.31 5.33 -6.73
CA ALA A 192 -0.51 5.06 -5.55
C ALA A 192 -1.22 5.50 -4.25
N ARG A 193 -1.89 6.65 -4.26
CA ARG A 193 -2.68 7.13 -3.11
C ARG A 193 -3.85 6.22 -2.80
N LEU A 194 -4.59 5.77 -3.82
CA LEU A 194 -5.70 4.83 -3.67
C LEU A 194 -5.22 3.51 -3.06
N ALA A 195 -4.18 2.91 -3.63
CA ALA A 195 -3.58 1.67 -3.14
C ALA A 195 -3.06 1.81 -1.70
N THR A 196 -2.40 2.94 -1.37
CA THR A 196 -1.90 3.20 -0.01
C THR A 196 -3.05 3.43 0.99
N ALA A 197 -4.15 4.07 0.58
CA ALA A 197 -5.35 4.22 1.41
C ALA A 197 -5.95 2.86 1.75
N ALA A 198 -6.13 2.01 0.75
CA ALA A 198 -6.62 0.65 0.91
C ALA A 198 -5.70 -0.19 1.82
N GLN A 199 -4.38 -0.11 1.60
CA GLN A 199 -3.39 -0.80 2.43
C GLN A 199 -3.44 -0.34 3.89
N SER A 200 -3.62 0.97 4.13
CA SER A 200 -3.77 1.54 5.48
C SER A 200 -5.03 1.05 6.18
N LEU A 201 -6.14 0.92 5.45
CA LEU A 201 -7.41 0.39 5.96
C LEU A 201 -7.26 -1.07 6.40
N GLY A 202 -6.68 -1.93 5.55
CA GLY A 202 -6.44 -3.34 5.86
C GLY A 202 -5.51 -3.53 7.06
N LEU A 203 -4.43 -2.77 7.11
CA LEU A 203 -3.50 -2.73 8.25
C LEU A 203 -4.23 -2.37 9.55
N GLY A 204 -5.05 -1.33 9.54
CA GLY A 204 -5.83 -0.90 10.70
C GLY A 204 -6.80 -1.96 11.19
N ARG A 205 -7.46 -2.69 10.28
CA ARG A 205 -8.36 -3.80 10.60
C ARG A 205 -7.62 -4.97 11.25
N ALA A 206 -6.44 -5.33 10.77
CA ALA A 206 -5.60 -6.37 11.36
C ALA A 206 -5.16 -5.99 12.78
N LEU A 207 -4.70 -4.75 12.96
CA LEU A 207 -4.31 -4.21 14.26
C LEU A 207 -5.47 -4.25 15.28
N LEU A 208 -6.66 -3.84 14.86
CA LEU A 208 -7.85 -3.88 15.71
C LEU A 208 -8.22 -5.32 16.08
N ALA A 209 -8.29 -6.23 15.11
CA ALA A 209 -8.65 -7.62 15.33
C ALA A 209 -7.68 -8.32 16.31
N ALA A 210 -6.37 -8.17 16.09
CA ALA A 210 -5.35 -8.73 16.98
C ALA A 210 -5.42 -8.13 18.39
N THR A 211 -5.67 -6.81 18.50
CA THR A 211 -5.79 -6.14 19.80
C THR A 211 -7.03 -6.59 20.55
N VAL A 212 -8.17 -6.76 19.86
CA VAL A 212 -9.41 -7.31 20.46
C VAL A 212 -9.16 -8.72 20.99
N SER A 213 -8.47 -9.58 20.23
CA SER A 213 -8.10 -10.91 20.67
C SER A 213 -7.22 -10.87 21.93
N TYR A 214 -6.19 -10.03 21.92
CA TYR A 214 -5.26 -9.87 23.03
C TYR A 214 -5.97 -9.43 24.33
N VAL A 215 -6.79 -8.36 24.28
CA VAL A 215 -7.43 -7.83 25.49
C VAL A 215 -8.49 -8.76 26.09
N LYS A 216 -9.03 -9.70 25.31
CA LYS A 216 -9.93 -10.76 25.78
C LYS A 216 -9.18 -11.83 26.58
N GLN A 217 -7.91 -12.05 26.30
CA GLN A 217 -7.09 -13.09 26.92
C GLN A 217 -6.24 -12.53 28.08
N ARG A 218 -5.77 -11.29 27.96
CA ARG A 218 -4.90 -10.65 28.95
C ARG A 218 -5.66 -10.34 30.23
N THR A 219 -5.24 -10.92 31.34
CA THR A 219 -5.85 -10.69 32.66
C THR A 219 -5.01 -9.71 33.48
N GLN A 220 -5.67 -8.72 34.08
CA GLN A 220 -5.16 -7.81 35.10
C GLN A 220 -6.28 -7.58 36.13
N PHE A 221 -5.93 -7.34 37.39
CA PHE A 221 -6.91 -7.14 38.46
C PHE A 221 -7.95 -8.28 38.54
N ARG A 222 -7.54 -9.52 38.22
CA ARG A 222 -8.35 -10.75 38.22
C ARG A 222 -9.45 -10.82 37.15
N VAL A 223 -9.46 -9.91 36.17
CA VAL A 223 -10.39 -9.91 35.06
C VAL A 223 -9.67 -9.66 33.73
N ALA A 224 -10.28 -10.08 32.62
CA ALA A 224 -9.78 -9.74 31.29
C ALA A 224 -9.78 -8.21 31.11
N ILE A 225 -8.66 -7.63 30.62
CA ILE A 225 -8.58 -6.18 30.48
C ILE A 225 -9.61 -5.62 29.48
N GLY A 226 -10.08 -6.43 28.53
CA GLY A 226 -11.17 -6.10 27.62
C GLY A 226 -12.54 -5.92 28.30
N SER A 227 -12.68 -6.28 29.61
CA SER A 227 -13.90 -6.01 30.36
C SER A 227 -14.05 -4.56 30.81
N PHE A 228 -12.93 -3.81 30.90
CA PHE A 228 -12.95 -2.40 31.32
C PHE A 228 -13.56 -1.50 30.26
N GLN A 229 -14.45 -0.59 30.68
CA GLN A 229 -15.14 0.32 29.76
C GLN A 229 -14.19 1.21 28.97
N ALA A 230 -13.12 1.72 29.59
CA ALA A 230 -12.12 2.53 28.90
C ALA A 230 -11.44 1.79 27.72
N VAL A 231 -11.23 0.47 27.87
CA VAL A 231 -10.69 -0.38 26.79
C VAL A 231 -11.72 -0.58 25.69
N LYS A 232 -12.98 -0.88 26.07
CA LYS A 232 -14.07 -1.07 25.11
C LYS A 232 -14.33 0.18 24.29
N HIS A 233 -14.38 1.35 24.92
CA HIS A 233 -14.60 2.63 24.22
C HIS A 233 -13.48 2.92 23.24
N ARG A 234 -12.21 2.76 23.64
CA ARG A 234 -11.08 2.97 22.75
C ARG A 234 -11.09 2.05 21.53
N LEU A 235 -11.45 0.78 21.71
CA LEU A 235 -11.59 -0.17 20.60
C LEU A 235 -12.77 0.18 19.69
N ALA A 236 -13.89 0.62 20.28
CA ALA A 236 -15.05 1.08 19.53
C ALA A 236 -14.74 2.34 18.70
N ASP A 237 -14.07 3.34 19.27
CA ASP A 237 -13.64 4.54 18.54
C ASP A 237 -12.70 4.20 17.38
N THR A 238 -11.79 3.24 17.61
CA THR A 238 -10.90 2.74 16.54
C THR A 238 -11.69 2.05 15.42
N LEU A 239 -12.65 1.21 15.77
CA LEU A 239 -13.54 0.55 14.79
C LEU A 239 -14.33 1.59 13.99
N ILE A 240 -14.95 2.56 14.66
CA ILE A 240 -15.72 3.64 14.02
C ILE A 240 -14.88 4.36 12.97
N GLY A 241 -13.64 4.74 13.31
CA GLY A 241 -12.73 5.38 12.34
C GLY A 241 -12.47 4.54 11.10
N LEU A 242 -12.27 3.22 11.25
CA LEU A 242 -12.07 2.30 10.14
C LEU A 242 -13.35 2.11 9.30
N GLU A 243 -14.51 2.00 9.95
CA GLU A 243 -15.81 1.86 9.27
C GLU A 243 -16.18 3.11 8.46
N PHE A 244 -15.83 4.31 8.93
CA PHE A 244 -16.01 5.54 8.15
C PHE A 244 -14.99 5.71 7.02
N ALA A 245 -13.78 5.17 7.16
CA ALA A 245 -12.77 5.23 6.10
C ALA A 245 -13.08 4.30 4.92
N GLN A 246 -13.67 3.14 5.16
CA GLN A 246 -13.94 2.14 4.12
C GLN A 246 -14.80 2.67 2.96
N PRO A 247 -15.97 3.30 3.18
CA PRO A 247 -16.78 3.81 2.08
C PRO A 247 -16.08 4.92 1.29
N LEU A 248 -15.19 5.69 1.91
CA LEU A 248 -14.39 6.68 1.19
C LEU A 248 -13.38 6.02 0.24
N VAL A 249 -12.73 4.94 0.66
CA VAL A 249 -11.84 4.16 -0.22
C VAL A 249 -12.62 3.57 -1.40
N HIS A 250 -13.81 3.01 -1.16
CA HIS A 250 -14.65 2.47 -2.23
C HIS A 250 -15.16 3.57 -3.18
N ALA A 251 -15.59 4.72 -2.65
CA ALA A 251 -16.03 5.86 -3.47
C ALA A 251 -14.90 6.36 -4.36
N ALA A 252 -13.69 6.50 -3.80
CA ALA A 252 -12.51 6.91 -4.55
C ALA A 252 -12.18 5.91 -5.67
N ALA A 253 -12.23 4.59 -5.41
CA ALA A 253 -12.01 3.56 -6.41
C ALA A 253 -13.04 3.64 -7.54
N LEU A 254 -14.33 3.83 -7.22
CA LEU A 254 -15.39 4.01 -8.20
C LEU A 254 -15.23 5.30 -9.02
N ALA A 255 -14.78 6.40 -8.39
CA ALA A 255 -14.52 7.66 -9.09
C ALA A 255 -13.35 7.53 -10.07
N VAL A 256 -12.28 6.82 -9.69
CA VAL A 256 -11.15 6.50 -10.59
C VAL A 256 -11.64 5.60 -11.74
N ALA A 257 -12.41 4.56 -11.48
CA ALA A 257 -12.95 3.67 -12.50
C ALA A 257 -13.85 4.38 -13.52
N ALA A 258 -14.59 5.40 -13.06
CA ALA A 258 -15.46 6.21 -13.91
C ALA A 258 -14.71 7.35 -14.64
N GLY A 259 -13.42 7.56 -14.40
CA GLY A 259 -12.69 8.72 -14.91
C GLY A 259 -13.30 10.06 -14.43
N ALA A 260 -13.89 10.08 -13.24
CA ALA A 260 -14.62 11.24 -12.73
C ALA A 260 -13.68 12.43 -12.50
N PRO A 261 -14.08 13.66 -12.85
CA PRO A 261 -13.27 14.85 -12.57
C PRO A 261 -12.93 15.04 -11.08
N SER A 262 -13.76 14.50 -10.18
CA SER A 262 -13.57 14.53 -8.72
C SER A 262 -12.61 13.45 -8.20
N ALA A 263 -12.15 12.50 -9.04
CA ALA A 263 -11.39 11.33 -8.60
C ALA A 263 -10.17 11.69 -7.73
N GLY A 264 -9.36 12.65 -8.16
CA GLY A 264 -8.19 13.08 -7.40
C GLY A 264 -8.51 13.64 -6.00
N ARG A 265 -9.63 14.36 -5.86
CA ARG A 265 -10.13 14.86 -4.58
C ARG A 265 -10.64 13.72 -3.68
N GLU A 266 -11.40 12.80 -4.24
CA GLU A 266 -11.94 11.65 -3.51
C GLU A 266 -10.83 10.70 -3.04
N VAL A 267 -9.84 10.44 -3.90
CA VAL A 267 -8.64 9.67 -3.54
C VAL A 267 -7.86 10.34 -2.41
N ALA A 268 -7.69 11.66 -2.46
CA ALA A 268 -7.00 12.38 -1.40
C ALA A 268 -7.78 12.32 -0.07
N ALA A 269 -9.11 12.44 -0.10
CA ALA A 269 -9.97 12.30 1.08
C ALA A 269 -9.89 10.90 1.68
N ALA A 270 -9.97 9.86 0.84
CA ALA A 270 -9.82 8.46 1.24
C ALA A 270 -8.45 8.19 1.88
N LYS A 271 -7.38 8.76 1.31
CA LYS A 271 -6.00 8.63 1.83
C LYS A 271 -5.86 9.24 3.22
N VAL A 272 -6.46 10.41 3.46
CA VAL A 272 -6.46 11.03 4.80
C VAL A 272 -7.23 10.15 5.78
N ALA A 273 -8.46 9.76 5.45
CA ALA A 273 -9.32 9.01 6.36
C ALA A 273 -8.72 7.64 6.72
N ALA A 274 -8.29 6.86 5.73
CA ALA A 274 -7.72 5.54 5.95
C ALA A 274 -6.35 5.59 6.65
N GLY A 275 -5.51 6.56 6.29
CA GLY A 275 -4.20 6.77 6.92
C GLY A 275 -4.30 7.16 8.40
N GLU A 276 -5.23 8.06 8.74
CA GLU A 276 -5.48 8.47 10.13
C GLU A 276 -6.11 7.32 10.95
N ALA A 277 -7.08 6.60 10.38
CA ALA A 277 -7.71 5.45 11.04
C ALA A 277 -6.70 4.33 11.30
N GLY A 278 -5.88 3.96 10.31
CA GLY A 278 -4.82 2.96 10.45
C GLY A 278 -3.76 3.36 11.47
N HIS A 279 -3.36 4.63 11.49
CA HIS A 279 -2.43 5.15 12.49
C HIS A 279 -3.03 5.16 13.91
N THR A 280 -4.31 5.51 14.05
CA THR A 280 -5.03 5.43 15.32
C THR A 280 -5.13 4.00 15.83
N ALA A 281 -5.40 3.04 14.92
CA ALA A 281 -5.41 1.62 15.26
C ALA A 281 -4.03 1.15 15.78
N ALA A 282 -2.93 1.59 15.16
CA ALA A 282 -1.58 1.29 15.61
C ALA A 282 -1.27 1.86 17.01
N ARG A 283 -1.67 3.10 17.27
CA ARG A 283 -1.52 3.73 18.59
C ARG A 283 -2.36 3.03 19.66
N THR A 284 -3.57 2.61 19.31
CA THR A 284 -4.46 1.85 20.20
C THR A 284 -3.85 0.48 20.50
N ALA A 285 -3.38 -0.24 19.49
CA ALA A 285 -2.70 -1.52 19.65
C ALA A 285 -1.46 -1.40 20.54
N LEU A 286 -0.56 -0.46 20.25
CA LEU A 286 0.63 -0.20 21.04
C LEU A 286 0.30 0.05 22.52
N HIS A 287 -0.69 0.92 22.79
CA HIS A 287 -1.11 1.26 24.14
C HIS A 287 -1.69 0.07 24.90
N LEU A 288 -2.57 -0.71 24.26
CA LEU A 288 -3.27 -1.83 24.92
C LEU A 288 -2.40 -3.07 25.11
N HIS A 289 -1.35 -3.25 24.30
CA HIS A 289 -0.36 -4.32 24.50
C HIS A 289 0.72 -3.94 25.53
N GLY A 290 0.82 -2.65 25.89
CA GLY A 290 1.81 -2.16 26.87
C GLY A 290 3.26 -2.45 26.43
N ALA A 291 4.09 -2.93 27.35
CA ALA A 291 5.51 -3.19 27.06
C ALA A 291 5.72 -4.15 25.88
N LEU A 292 4.88 -5.17 25.71
CA LEU A 292 4.95 -6.13 24.60
C LEU A 292 4.81 -5.45 23.23
N GLY A 293 4.03 -4.37 23.12
CA GLY A 293 3.86 -3.63 21.88
C GLY A 293 5.13 -2.92 21.38
N TYR A 294 6.12 -2.75 22.26
CA TYR A 294 7.42 -2.14 21.92
C TYR A 294 8.50 -3.17 21.59
N THR A 295 8.22 -4.48 21.75
CA THR A 295 9.20 -5.54 21.52
C THR A 295 9.02 -6.16 20.13
N GLU A 296 10.09 -6.74 19.60
CA GLU A 296 10.07 -7.50 18.34
C GLU A 296 9.59 -8.95 18.54
N GLU A 297 9.38 -9.38 19.79
CA GLU A 297 8.84 -10.69 20.12
C GLU A 297 7.39 -10.87 19.63
N LEU A 298 6.66 -9.74 19.56
CA LEU A 298 5.29 -9.74 19.06
C LEU A 298 5.27 -9.41 17.57
N ASP A 299 4.77 -10.32 16.73
CA ASP A 299 4.63 -10.08 15.29
C ASP A 299 3.86 -8.79 14.96
N LEU A 300 2.88 -8.43 15.80
CA LEU A 300 2.08 -7.22 15.64
C LEU A 300 2.92 -5.93 15.58
N SER A 301 4.15 -5.96 16.10
CA SER A 301 5.10 -4.84 16.01
C SER A 301 5.38 -4.43 14.57
N LEU A 302 5.34 -5.38 13.61
CA LEU A 302 5.51 -5.12 12.18
C LEU A 302 4.37 -4.24 11.64
N TRP A 303 3.11 -4.53 12.03
CA TRP A 303 1.94 -3.70 11.66
C TRP A 303 1.98 -2.34 12.32
N ILE A 304 2.32 -2.28 13.61
CA ILE A 304 2.41 -1.02 14.37
C ILE A 304 3.42 -0.08 13.70
N ARG A 305 4.61 -0.58 13.38
CA ARG A 305 5.68 0.22 12.76
C ARG A 305 5.36 0.64 11.33
N LYS A 306 4.65 -0.19 10.55
CA LYS A 306 4.24 0.10 9.19
C LYS A 306 3.22 1.24 9.09
N ALA A 307 2.37 1.43 10.10
CA ALA A 307 1.25 2.39 10.05
C ALA A 307 1.68 3.84 9.80
N ARG A 308 2.75 4.32 10.45
CA ARG A 308 3.20 5.70 10.31
C ARG A 308 3.79 5.99 8.93
N PRO A 309 4.72 5.18 8.39
CA PRO A 309 5.20 5.36 7.03
C PRO A 309 4.10 5.30 5.95
N LEU A 310 3.13 4.40 6.08
CA LEU A 310 1.99 4.34 5.15
C LEU A 310 1.12 5.59 5.19
N ARG A 311 0.88 6.13 6.40
CA ARG A 311 0.12 7.38 6.56
C ARG A 311 0.72 8.52 5.76
N ASP A 312 2.05 8.61 5.73
CA ASP A 312 2.76 9.73 5.12
C ASP A 312 3.20 9.44 3.66
N ALA A 313 3.23 8.17 3.22
CA ALA A 313 3.59 7.78 1.85
C ALA A 313 2.61 8.33 0.81
N TRP A 314 3.15 8.70 -0.36
CA TRP A 314 2.40 9.21 -1.51
C TRP A 314 1.56 10.47 -1.23
N GLY A 315 1.96 11.21 -0.23
CA GLY A 315 1.35 12.47 0.21
C GLY A 315 0.98 12.41 1.68
N THR A 316 1.49 13.38 2.44
CA THR A 316 1.15 13.53 3.85
C THR A 316 -0.33 13.88 4.02
N PRO A 317 -0.91 13.71 5.23
CA PRO A 317 -2.26 14.17 5.49
C PRO A 317 -2.47 15.65 5.20
N ALA A 318 -1.43 16.49 5.36
CA ALA A 318 -1.49 17.92 5.04
C ALA A 318 -1.62 18.14 3.52
N ASP A 319 -0.78 17.48 2.71
CA ASP A 319 -0.81 17.57 1.26
C ASP A 319 -2.15 17.09 0.70
N CYS A 320 -2.65 15.96 1.23
CA CYS A 320 -3.93 15.41 0.79
C CYS A 320 -5.12 16.30 1.19
N ARG A 321 -5.12 16.91 2.40
CA ARG A 321 -6.14 17.88 2.80
C ARG A 321 -6.12 19.12 1.92
N ALA A 322 -4.92 19.65 1.61
CA ALA A 322 -4.81 20.76 0.67
C ALA A 322 -5.44 20.42 -0.68
N ARG A 323 -5.16 19.22 -1.22
CA ARG A 323 -5.77 18.78 -2.49
C ARG A 323 -7.30 18.64 -2.41
N VAL A 324 -7.85 18.19 -1.29
CA VAL A 324 -9.32 18.15 -1.09
C VAL A 324 -9.95 19.53 -1.17
N LEU A 325 -9.25 20.57 -0.69
CA LEU A 325 -9.75 21.94 -0.65
C LEU A 325 -9.58 22.69 -1.97
N THR A 326 -8.57 22.36 -2.76
CA THR A 326 -8.24 23.07 -4.02
C THR A 326 -8.86 22.44 -5.25
N GLY A 327 -9.44 21.26 -5.14
CA GLY A 327 -10.19 20.62 -6.18
C GLY A 327 -9.68 19.44 -6.79
#